data_c90ea986df76e9730fe6e429e3dbcf68
#
_entry.id   c90ea986df76e9730fe6e429e3dbcf68
#
_cell.length_a   1.000
_cell.length_b   1.000
_cell.length_c   1.000
_cell.angle_alpha   90.00
_cell.angle_beta   90.00
_cell.angle_gamma   90.00
#
_symmetry.space_group_name_H-M   'P 1'
#
loop_
_entity.id
_entity.type
_entity.pdbx_description
1 polymer ?
#
loop_
_entity_poly.entity_id
_entity_poly.type
_entity_poly.pdbx_seq_one_letter_code
_entity_poly.pdbx_strand_id
1 'polypeptide(L)'
;EGHSELLCGTETYSFVPETYRTWIYPYFEASKIHIITDIYKVSLECDAPYEVDQDEESFIVPAGSRCTLRVNYELPLFRGWYDQTGGQNVLLGTARSITFTATEKRAVMPGYLSATNLSAAGTANSYIAAAHNAGYRFNSRVQGNGRATTGLTPATLSGTTARVLWESGGTRGGVVAEVEHTGSTICFRTGPNYGNALIGLFDAAGRCVWSWHIWHTNYDPWATAQTCASGYTFMDRNLGALTTSVSDPSLRGLYYQWGRPAPFLHPSSVTSTVPAAFISAAGYEYYVHDPLLDGGSVSMTPARALAEPWAYWSG
;
A
#
# COMPACT_ATOMS: atom_id res chain seq x y z
N GLU A 1 53.34 30.46 -5.41
CA GLU A 1 52.09 30.20 -4.65
C GLU A 1 51.19 31.41 -4.83
N GLY A 2 50.18 31.32 -5.73
CA GLY A 2 49.24 32.41 -6.01
C GLY A 2 48.13 32.38 -4.96
N HIS A 3 48.06 33.43 -4.15
CA HIS A 3 46.90 33.68 -3.34
C HIS A 3 45.78 34.19 -4.21
N SER A 4 44.63 33.50 -4.25
CA SER A 4 43.40 34.06 -4.80
C SER A 4 42.57 34.68 -3.66
N GLU A 5 42.28 35.95 -3.75
CA GLU A 5 41.48 36.69 -2.79
C GLU A 5 40.21 37.15 -3.46
N LEU A 6 39.04 37.00 -2.79
CA LEU A 6 37.79 37.52 -3.28
C LEU A 6 37.81 39.07 -3.16
N LEU A 7 37.80 39.76 -4.30
CA LEU A 7 37.92 41.22 -4.31
C LEU A 7 36.57 41.96 -4.14
N CYS A 8 35.47 41.35 -4.63
CA CYS A 8 34.12 41.85 -4.37
C CYS A 8 33.08 40.76 -4.65
N GLY A 9 31.89 40.94 -4.08
CA GLY A 9 30.71 40.09 -4.32
C GLY A 9 29.64 40.71 -5.19
N THR A 10 29.99 41.74 -6.00
CA THR A 10 29.07 42.43 -6.90
C THR A 10 29.39 42.11 -8.37
N GLU A 11 28.42 42.31 -9.26
CA GLU A 11 28.59 42.03 -10.69
C GLU A 11 29.62 42.90 -11.39
N THR A 12 30.00 44.03 -10.80
CA THR A 12 30.99 44.99 -11.35
C THR A 12 32.09 45.27 -10.34
N TYR A 13 33.32 45.17 -10.75
CA TYR A 13 34.49 45.52 -9.99
C TYR A 13 35.37 46.53 -10.78
N SER A 14 35.67 47.69 -10.22
CA SER A 14 36.56 48.68 -10.78
C SER A 14 37.86 48.76 -9.99
N PHE A 15 38.99 48.69 -10.67
CA PHE A 15 40.31 48.74 -10.02
C PHE A 15 41.28 49.56 -10.89
N VAL A 16 42.29 50.12 -10.24
CA VAL A 16 43.41 50.75 -10.90
C VAL A 16 44.58 49.78 -10.83
N PRO A 17 45.14 49.30 -11.96
CA PRO A 17 46.22 48.35 -11.93
C PRO A 17 47.51 49.02 -11.40
N GLU A 18 48.08 48.50 -10.32
CA GLU A 18 49.34 48.99 -9.74
C GLU A 18 50.58 48.26 -10.24
N THR A 19 50.41 47.11 -10.90
CA THR A 19 51.50 46.25 -11.34
C THR A 19 51.28 45.70 -12.74
N TYR A 20 52.39 45.23 -13.37
CA TYR A 20 52.44 44.89 -14.79
C TYR A 20 51.60 43.71 -15.24
N ARG A 21 51.09 42.86 -14.36
CA ARG A 21 50.19 41.74 -14.70
C ARG A 21 49.30 41.39 -13.51
N THR A 22 48.11 41.87 -13.51
CA THR A 22 47.07 41.40 -12.59
C THR A 22 46.04 40.62 -13.41
N TRP A 23 45.86 39.35 -13.06
CA TRP A 23 44.86 38.53 -13.68
C TRP A 23 43.64 38.51 -12.76
N ILE A 24 42.49 38.96 -13.27
CA ILE A 24 41.21 38.92 -12.59
C ILE A 24 40.35 37.89 -13.28
N TYR A 25 39.96 36.87 -12.55
CA TYR A 25 39.04 35.83 -13.03
C TYR A 25 37.70 36.07 -12.38
N PRO A 26 36.60 36.18 -13.15
CA PRO A 26 35.29 36.17 -12.55
C PRO A 26 35.04 34.79 -11.93
N TYR A 27 34.73 34.74 -10.66
CA TYR A 27 34.27 33.56 -9.97
C TYR A 27 32.77 33.65 -9.81
N PHE A 28 32.06 32.78 -10.52
CA PHE A 28 30.61 32.67 -10.39
C PHE A 28 30.33 31.45 -9.54
N GLU A 29 29.89 31.64 -8.32
CA GLU A 29 29.28 30.58 -7.57
C GLU A 29 27.86 30.32 -8.13
N ALA A 30 27.58 29.13 -8.58
CA ALA A 30 26.25 28.81 -9.05
C ALA A 30 25.25 29.04 -7.93
N SER A 31 24.19 29.82 -8.21
CA SER A 31 23.13 30.04 -7.24
C SER A 31 22.60 28.71 -6.72
N LYS A 32 22.56 28.55 -5.42
CA LYS A 32 22.04 27.35 -4.76
C LYS A 32 20.52 27.42 -4.66
N ILE A 33 19.86 26.37 -5.10
CA ILE A 33 18.41 26.23 -5.08
C ILE A 33 18.01 25.18 -4.04
N HIS A 34 17.13 25.51 -3.13
CA HIS A 34 16.56 24.60 -2.18
C HIS A 34 15.30 23.92 -2.72
N ILE A 35 15.32 22.60 -2.76
CA ILE A 35 14.16 21.76 -3.05
C ILE A 35 13.69 21.17 -1.74
N ILE A 36 12.69 21.80 -1.13
CA ILE A 36 12.08 21.36 0.12
C ILE A 36 11.21 20.14 -0.19
N THR A 37 11.45 19.04 0.55
CA THR A 37 10.69 17.79 0.41
C THR A 37 10.90 16.92 1.66
N ASP A 38 10.12 15.85 1.78
CA ASP A 38 10.35 14.84 2.83
C ASP A 38 11.60 14.00 2.47
N ILE A 39 12.78 14.48 2.83
CA ILE A 39 14.08 13.86 2.50
C ILE A 39 14.24 12.43 3.04
N TYR A 40 13.45 12.03 4.03
CA TYR A 40 13.46 10.68 4.58
C TYR A 40 12.64 9.69 3.75
N LYS A 41 11.70 10.19 2.96
CA LYS A 41 10.80 9.39 2.12
C LYS A 41 11.04 9.54 0.63
N VAL A 42 11.92 10.46 0.27
CA VAL A 42 12.22 10.81 -1.12
C VAL A 42 13.70 10.69 -1.36
N SER A 43 14.10 10.18 -2.52
CA SER A 43 15.46 10.24 -3.04
C SER A 43 15.55 11.23 -4.18
N LEU A 44 16.69 11.91 -4.28
CA LEU A 44 17.01 12.81 -5.39
C LEU A 44 18.03 12.14 -6.32
N GLU A 45 17.78 12.19 -7.62
CA GLU A 45 18.74 12.01 -8.69
C GLU A 45 18.92 13.37 -9.40
N CYS A 46 20.16 13.85 -9.48
CA CYS A 46 20.49 15.17 -10.02
C CYS A 46 21.65 15.04 -10.99
N ASP A 47 21.64 15.83 -12.06
CA ASP A 47 22.74 15.90 -13.04
C ASP A 47 23.97 16.70 -12.55
N ALA A 48 23.87 17.32 -11.36
CA ALA A 48 24.95 18.02 -10.67
C ALA A 48 25.11 17.53 -9.24
N PRO A 49 26.28 17.71 -8.60
CA PRO A 49 26.46 17.46 -7.18
C PRO A 49 25.49 18.28 -6.34
N TYR A 50 24.95 17.67 -5.28
CA TYR A 50 24.01 18.31 -4.38
C TYR A 50 24.35 18.04 -2.91
N GLU A 51 23.82 18.88 -2.04
CA GLU A 51 23.92 18.77 -0.58
C GLU A 51 22.54 18.41 0.01
N VAL A 52 22.52 17.85 1.20
CA VAL A 52 21.30 17.57 1.96
C VAL A 52 21.30 18.44 3.20
N ASP A 53 20.30 19.29 3.30
CA ASP A 53 20.03 20.09 4.51
C ASP A 53 18.96 19.39 5.34
N GLN A 54 19.39 18.84 6.49
CA GLN A 54 18.51 18.12 7.40
C GLN A 54 17.61 19.06 8.23
N ASP A 55 18.06 20.29 8.47
CA ASP A 55 17.33 21.25 9.31
C ASP A 55 16.17 21.87 8.53
N GLU A 56 16.36 22.17 7.24
CA GLU A 56 15.29 22.66 6.35
C GLU A 56 14.56 21.53 5.61
N GLU A 57 14.91 20.26 5.83
CA GLU A 57 14.40 19.10 5.07
C GLU A 57 14.45 19.35 3.56
N SER A 58 15.63 19.71 3.04
CA SER A 58 15.78 20.08 1.64
C SER A 58 17.01 19.46 0.97
N PHE A 59 16.93 19.33 -0.35
CA PHE A 59 18.10 19.14 -1.21
C PHE A 59 18.56 20.49 -1.76
N ILE A 60 19.85 20.76 -1.67
CA ILE A 60 20.46 21.98 -2.19
C ILE A 60 21.19 21.63 -3.47
N VAL A 61 20.73 22.19 -4.58
CA VAL A 61 21.25 21.94 -5.93
C VAL A 61 21.69 23.21 -6.63
N PRO A 62 22.63 23.17 -7.58
CA PRO A 62 22.95 24.33 -8.42
C PRO A 62 21.73 24.76 -9.27
N ALA A 63 21.57 26.05 -9.46
CA ALA A 63 20.52 26.57 -10.36
C ALA A 63 20.68 26.01 -11.77
N GLY A 64 19.57 25.62 -12.39
CA GLY A 64 19.54 25.02 -13.72
C GLY A 64 19.72 23.49 -13.74
N SER A 65 20.01 22.86 -12.61
CA SER A 65 20.15 21.41 -12.53
C SER A 65 18.85 20.69 -12.86
N ARG A 66 18.96 19.57 -13.57
CA ARG A 66 17.85 18.66 -13.83
C ARG A 66 17.73 17.67 -12.67
N CYS A 67 16.62 17.74 -11.96
CA CYS A 67 16.36 16.99 -10.76
C CYS A 67 15.22 15.99 -10.97
N THR A 68 15.39 14.76 -10.47
CA THR A 68 14.33 13.76 -10.43
C THR A 68 14.13 13.33 -8.98
N LEU A 69 12.99 13.64 -8.42
CA LEU A 69 12.56 13.12 -7.11
C LEU A 69 11.85 11.79 -7.31
N ARG A 70 12.17 10.81 -6.45
CA ARG A 70 11.52 9.50 -6.42
C ARG A 70 11.05 9.21 -5.01
N VAL A 71 9.79 8.77 -4.84
CA VAL A 71 9.34 8.26 -3.56
C VAL A 71 9.99 6.92 -3.27
N ASN A 72 10.51 6.76 -2.05
CA ASN A 72 11.02 5.50 -1.57
C ASN A 72 9.89 4.46 -1.51
N TYR A 73 10.23 3.17 -1.62
CA TYR A 73 9.27 2.06 -1.74
C TYR A 73 8.29 1.94 -0.57
N GLU A 74 8.56 2.59 0.55
CA GLU A 74 7.80 2.43 1.78
C GLU A 74 6.64 3.42 1.96
N LEU A 75 6.36 4.26 0.98
CA LEU A 75 5.17 5.13 1.02
C LEU A 75 3.97 4.40 0.41
N PRO A 76 3.17 3.73 1.22
CA PRO A 76 1.94 3.11 0.74
C PRO A 76 0.94 4.18 0.33
N LEU A 77 0.13 3.87 -0.68
CA LEU A 77 -0.97 4.72 -1.12
C LEU A 77 -0.53 6.13 -1.53
N PHE A 78 0.55 6.21 -2.29
CA PHE A 78 1.03 7.46 -2.86
C PHE A 78 -0.04 8.13 -3.74
N ARG A 79 -0.24 9.45 -3.54
CA ARG A 79 -1.29 10.25 -4.20
C ARG A 79 -0.77 11.17 -5.29
N GLY A 80 0.51 11.41 -5.31
CA GLY A 80 1.14 12.31 -6.27
C GLY A 80 2.12 13.26 -5.60
N TRP A 81 2.74 14.06 -6.43
CA TRP A 81 3.61 15.15 -6.05
C TRP A 81 2.82 16.45 -6.02
N TYR A 82 3.00 17.22 -4.98
CA TYR A 82 2.32 18.48 -4.79
C TYR A 82 3.32 19.61 -4.64
N ASP A 83 3.10 20.69 -5.38
CA ASP A 83 3.79 21.95 -5.15
C ASP A 83 3.11 22.66 -3.99
N GLN A 84 3.86 22.85 -2.91
CA GLN A 84 3.42 23.59 -1.73
C GLN A 84 4.16 24.91 -1.55
N THR A 85 4.84 25.38 -2.58
CA THR A 85 5.54 26.66 -2.58
C THR A 85 4.56 27.81 -2.31
N GLY A 86 4.90 28.68 -1.36
CA GLY A 86 4.02 29.80 -1.01
C GLY A 86 2.68 29.42 -0.38
N GLY A 87 2.56 28.22 0.23
CA GLY A 87 1.34 27.76 0.90
C GLY A 87 0.26 27.22 -0.05
N GLN A 88 0.59 27.00 -1.31
CA GLN A 88 -0.27 26.36 -2.29
C GLN A 88 -0.29 24.83 -2.08
N ASN A 89 -1.17 24.12 -2.79
CA ASN A 89 -1.20 22.67 -2.82
C ASN A 89 -1.64 22.19 -4.21
N VAL A 90 -0.73 22.34 -5.18
CA VAL A 90 -1.00 22.06 -6.59
C VAL A 90 -0.45 20.70 -6.97
N LEU A 91 -1.29 19.81 -7.51
CA LEU A 91 -0.86 18.49 -8.00
C LEU A 91 0.04 18.66 -9.24
N LEU A 92 1.27 18.17 -9.16
CA LEU A 92 2.25 18.17 -10.23
C LEU A 92 2.23 16.90 -11.08
N GLY A 93 1.87 15.77 -10.48
CA GLY A 93 1.81 14.47 -11.15
C GLY A 93 1.57 13.32 -10.20
N THR A 94 1.16 12.16 -10.74
CA THR A 94 0.82 10.96 -9.96
C THR A 94 1.82 9.81 -10.13
N ALA A 95 2.81 9.96 -11.00
CA ALA A 95 3.89 8.98 -11.14
C ALA A 95 4.78 8.97 -9.89
N ARG A 96 5.33 7.83 -9.52
CA ARG A 96 6.22 7.69 -8.34
C ARG A 96 7.55 8.47 -8.47
N SER A 97 7.80 9.09 -9.59
CA SER A 97 8.90 10.01 -9.80
C SER A 97 8.43 11.27 -10.54
N ILE A 98 9.09 12.39 -10.25
CA ILE A 98 8.87 13.65 -10.95
C ILE A 98 10.21 14.27 -11.32
N THR A 99 10.31 14.77 -12.57
CA THR A 99 11.52 15.42 -13.07
C THR A 99 11.22 16.87 -13.40
N PHE A 100 12.10 17.77 -13.00
CA PHE A 100 12.01 19.20 -13.28
C PHE A 100 13.40 19.85 -13.29
N THR A 101 13.49 21.08 -13.78
CA THR A 101 14.70 21.90 -13.69
C THR A 101 14.59 22.80 -12.47
N ALA A 102 15.63 22.84 -11.65
CA ALA A 102 15.69 23.67 -10.44
C ALA A 102 16.05 25.10 -10.80
N THR A 103 15.06 25.97 -10.93
CA THR A 103 15.24 27.38 -11.27
C THR A 103 14.98 28.33 -10.09
N GLU A 104 14.29 27.87 -9.09
CA GLU A 104 13.89 28.65 -7.90
C GLU A 104 13.67 27.73 -6.68
N LYS A 105 13.69 28.31 -5.48
CA LYS A 105 13.33 27.58 -4.24
C LYS A 105 11.91 27.06 -4.36
N ARG A 106 11.74 25.74 -4.14
CA ARG A 106 10.47 25.06 -4.38
C ARG A 106 10.19 24.02 -3.31
N ALA A 107 8.93 23.93 -2.88
CA ALA A 107 8.45 22.89 -1.98
C ALA A 107 7.70 21.83 -2.79
N VAL A 108 8.34 20.67 -3.06
CA VAL A 108 7.76 19.57 -3.83
C VAL A 108 7.56 18.37 -2.89
N MET A 109 6.33 18.20 -2.42
CA MET A 109 5.99 17.24 -1.37
C MET A 109 5.28 16.01 -1.93
N PRO A 110 5.66 14.79 -1.46
CA PRO A 110 4.92 13.59 -1.78
C PRO A 110 3.63 13.54 -0.95
N GLY A 111 2.49 13.43 -1.62
CA GLY A 111 1.21 13.17 -0.97
C GLY A 111 0.96 11.68 -0.82
N TYR A 112 0.49 11.25 0.33
CA TYR A 112 0.10 9.86 0.61
C TYR A 112 -1.08 9.80 1.56
N LEU A 113 -1.79 8.68 1.53
CA LEU A 113 -2.91 8.44 2.43
C LEU A 113 -2.43 7.75 3.71
N SER A 114 -2.77 8.33 4.85
CA SER A 114 -2.54 7.68 6.14
C SER A 114 -3.28 6.34 6.21
N ALA A 115 -2.65 5.30 6.76
CA ALA A 115 -3.21 3.96 6.84
C ALA A 115 -3.37 3.48 8.28
N THR A 116 -4.61 3.19 8.68
CA THR A 116 -4.94 2.58 9.96
C THR A 116 -4.40 1.15 10.02
N ASN A 117 -3.65 0.82 11.09
CA ASN A 117 -3.08 -0.51 11.26
C ASN A 117 -4.12 -1.48 11.85
N LEU A 118 -4.66 -2.37 11.03
CA LEU A 118 -5.65 -3.36 11.42
C LEU A 118 -5.07 -4.53 12.24
N SER A 119 -3.76 -4.73 12.19
CA SER A 119 -3.05 -5.75 12.97
C SER A 119 -2.36 -5.22 14.24
N ALA A 120 -2.70 -4.00 14.69
CA ALA A 120 -2.10 -3.39 15.88
C ALA A 120 -2.37 -4.22 17.15
N ALA A 121 -3.55 -4.84 17.26
CA ALA A 121 -3.94 -5.70 18.38
C ALA A 121 -3.64 -7.19 18.14
N GLY A 122 -3.04 -7.53 16.99
CA GLY A 122 -2.75 -8.89 16.57
C GLY A 122 -3.19 -9.15 15.13
N THR A 123 -2.70 -10.26 14.56
CA THR A 123 -3.01 -10.66 13.19
C THR A 123 -4.26 -11.54 13.13
N ALA A 124 -4.94 -11.52 11.98
CA ALA A 124 -6.13 -12.30 11.70
C ALA A 124 -6.21 -12.64 10.20
N ASN A 125 -7.16 -13.49 9.80
CA ASN A 125 -7.48 -13.75 8.39
C ASN A 125 -8.60 -12.82 7.87
N SER A 126 -9.29 -12.13 8.76
CA SER A 126 -10.39 -11.24 8.43
C SER A 126 -10.25 -9.93 9.19
N TYR A 127 -10.39 -8.82 8.50
CA TYR A 127 -10.30 -7.48 9.08
C TYR A 127 -11.51 -6.63 8.70
N ILE A 128 -11.99 -5.84 9.64
CA ILE A 128 -13.03 -4.83 9.39
C ILE A 128 -12.35 -3.51 9.01
N ALA A 129 -12.79 -2.93 7.90
CA ALA A 129 -12.39 -1.61 7.43
C ALA A 129 -13.65 -0.72 7.36
N ALA A 130 -13.80 0.21 8.31
CA ALA A 130 -15.08 0.88 8.52
C ALA A 130 -15.31 2.09 7.60
N ALA A 131 -14.30 2.88 7.32
CA ALA A 131 -14.45 4.13 6.59
C ALA A 131 -14.30 3.94 5.07
N HIS A 132 -15.13 4.67 4.29
CA HIS A 132 -15.02 4.73 2.85
C HIS A 132 -13.78 5.54 2.41
N ASN A 133 -13.17 5.15 1.29
CA ASN A 133 -12.03 5.85 0.68
C ASN A 133 -10.85 6.08 1.63
N ALA A 134 -10.73 5.26 2.68
CA ALA A 134 -9.74 5.37 3.75
C ALA A 134 -8.60 4.36 3.58
N GLY A 135 -7.41 4.71 4.05
CA GLY A 135 -6.24 3.86 4.04
C GLY A 135 -6.22 2.90 5.23
N TYR A 136 -5.88 1.65 4.95
CA TYR A 136 -5.68 0.59 5.93
C TYR A 136 -4.43 -0.21 5.62
N ARG A 137 -3.84 -0.83 6.66
CA ARG A 137 -2.70 -1.72 6.52
C ARG A 137 -2.76 -2.86 7.52
N PHE A 138 -2.13 -3.97 7.18
CA PHE A 138 -1.96 -5.10 8.10
C PHE A 138 -0.68 -5.88 7.79
N ASN A 139 -0.21 -6.63 8.78
CA ASN A 139 0.97 -7.49 8.65
C ASN A 139 0.67 -8.67 7.72
N SER A 140 1.46 -8.79 6.65
CA SER A 140 1.33 -9.82 5.61
C SER A 140 2.25 -11.03 5.80
N ARG A 141 3.04 -11.08 6.87
CA ARG A 141 3.98 -12.18 7.12
C ARG A 141 3.43 -13.29 7.98
N VAL A 142 2.23 -13.14 8.52
CA VAL A 142 1.68 -14.05 9.52
C VAL A 142 0.41 -14.73 8.98
N GLN A 143 0.38 -16.05 9.02
CA GLN A 143 -0.82 -16.85 8.73
C GLN A 143 -1.80 -16.72 9.89
N GLY A 144 -3.03 -16.28 9.61
CA GLY A 144 -4.07 -16.12 10.61
C GLY A 144 -3.63 -15.27 11.80
N ASN A 145 -3.82 -15.79 13.00
CA ASN A 145 -3.43 -15.15 14.25
C ASN A 145 -1.99 -15.47 14.69
N GLY A 146 -1.23 -16.24 13.90
CA GLY A 146 0.14 -16.63 14.19
C GLY A 146 0.34 -17.59 15.36
N ARG A 147 -0.73 -18.10 15.97
CA ARG A 147 -0.63 -18.97 17.15
C ARG A 147 -0.46 -20.43 16.74
N ALA A 148 0.61 -21.04 17.22
CA ALA A 148 0.78 -22.48 17.09
C ALA A 148 -0.16 -23.22 18.06
N THR A 149 -0.70 -24.34 17.58
CA THR A 149 -1.47 -25.31 18.38
C THR A 149 -1.02 -26.72 18.03
N THR A 150 -1.50 -27.74 18.76
CA THR A 150 -1.15 -29.13 18.46
C THR A 150 -1.48 -29.49 17.00
N GLY A 151 -0.46 -29.90 16.26
CA GLY A 151 -0.59 -30.29 14.86
C GLY A 151 -0.71 -29.11 13.87
N LEU A 152 -0.56 -27.86 14.35
CA LEU A 152 -0.66 -26.66 13.52
C LEU A 152 0.41 -25.65 13.90
N THR A 153 1.35 -25.39 12.99
CA THR A 153 2.38 -24.37 13.17
C THR A 153 2.33 -23.39 11.99
N PRO A 154 1.84 -22.16 12.19
CA PRO A 154 1.81 -21.16 11.15
C PRO A 154 3.21 -20.86 10.63
N ALA A 155 3.36 -20.83 9.30
CA ALA A 155 4.61 -20.43 8.66
C ALA A 155 4.70 -18.90 8.53
N THR A 156 5.94 -18.41 8.47
CA THR A 156 6.19 -17.02 8.04
C THR A 156 5.98 -16.92 6.54
N LEU A 157 5.11 -16.00 6.13
CA LEU A 157 4.81 -15.75 4.73
C LEU A 157 5.87 -14.88 4.07
N SER A 158 6.15 -15.16 2.80
CA SER A 158 7.03 -14.36 1.96
C SER A 158 6.35 -14.14 0.61
N GLY A 159 6.16 -12.88 0.25
CA GLY A 159 5.58 -12.48 -1.02
C GLY A 159 6.13 -11.14 -1.47
N THR A 160 5.90 -10.81 -2.72
CA THR A 160 6.43 -9.60 -3.38
C THR A 160 5.33 -8.65 -3.83
N THR A 161 4.12 -9.17 -4.08
CA THR A 161 3.00 -8.37 -4.58
C THR A 161 1.69 -8.75 -3.89
N ALA A 162 0.77 -7.80 -3.80
CA ALA A 162 -0.59 -8.06 -3.33
C ALA A 162 -1.61 -7.65 -4.40
N ARG A 163 -2.72 -8.38 -4.48
CA ARG A 163 -3.81 -8.11 -5.43
C ARG A 163 -5.16 -8.44 -4.80
N VAL A 164 -6.18 -7.71 -5.24
CA VAL A 164 -7.55 -8.09 -4.96
C VAL A 164 -7.90 -9.31 -5.80
N LEU A 165 -8.27 -10.41 -5.13
CA LEU A 165 -8.69 -11.64 -5.78
C LEU A 165 -10.14 -11.56 -6.21
N TRP A 166 -10.98 -10.99 -5.36
CA TRP A 166 -12.40 -10.77 -5.63
C TRP A 166 -13.00 -9.68 -4.73
N GLU A 167 -14.12 -9.15 -5.17
CA GLU A 167 -14.96 -8.20 -4.44
C GLU A 167 -16.45 -8.56 -4.62
N SER A 168 -17.24 -8.26 -3.60
CA SER A 168 -18.70 -8.29 -3.74
C SER A 168 -19.21 -7.04 -4.52
N GLY A 169 -20.41 -7.14 -5.11
CA GLY A 169 -21.07 -5.98 -5.70
C GLY A 169 -20.75 -5.70 -7.18
N GLY A 170 -19.93 -6.53 -7.83
CA GLY A 170 -19.77 -6.52 -9.29
C GLY A 170 -19.02 -5.32 -9.91
N THR A 171 -18.53 -4.38 -9.09
CA THR A 171 -17.74 -3.23 -9.57
C THR A 171 -16.35 -3.30 -9.00
N ARG A 172 -15.36 -3.44 -9.88
CA ARG A 172 -13.94 -3.45 -9.47
C ARG A 172 -13.57 -2.13 -8.79
N GLY A 173 -12.91 -2.22 -7.62
CA GLY A 173 -12.54 -1.06 -6.83
C GLY A 173 -13.67 -0.50 -5.97
N GLY A 174 -14.85 -1.14 -6.01
CA GLY A 174 -16.01 -0.73 -5.21
C GLY A 174 -15.82 -0.93 -3.72
N VAL A 175 -15.19 -2.03 -3.33
CA VAL A 175 -14.89 -2.39 -1.93
C VAL A 175 -13.44 -2.07 -1.57
N VAL A 176 -12.49 -2.51 -2.40
CA VAL A 176 -11.06 -2.21 -2.26
C VAL A 176 -10.55 -1.57 -3.54
N ALA A 177 -10.38 -0.26 -3.50
CA ALA A 177 -10.01 0.52 -4.69
C ALA A 177 -8.54 0.41 -5.07
N GLU A 178 -7.66 0.21 -4.09
CA GLU A 178 -6.22 0.11 -4.29
C GLU A 178 -5.63 -0.89 -3.30
N VAL A 179 -4.59 -1.61 -3.71
CA VAL A 179 -3.82 -2.50 -2.85
C VAL A 179 -2.36 -2.47 -3.25
N GLU A 180 -1.48 -2.42 -2.27
CA GLU A 180 -0.03 -2.45 -2.42
C GLU A 180 0.59 -3.37 -1.38
N HIS A 181 1.72 -4.02 -1.73
CA HIS A 181 2.54 -4.75 -0.79
C HIS A 181 3.87 -4.03 -0.61
N THR A 182 4.25 -3.78 0.62
CA THR A 182 5.48 -3.06 0.97
C THR A 182 6.16 -3.76 2.15
N GLY A 183 7.33 -4.33 1.92
CA GLY A 183 8.10 -5.02 2.95
C GLY A 183 7.35 -6.19 3.58
N SER A 184 6.79 -6.00 4.76
CA SER A 184 6.02 -6.98 5.52
C SER A 184 4.53 -6.62 5.65
N THR A 185 4.06 -5.65 4.89
CA THR A 185 2.76 -5.02 5.09
C THR A 185 1.98 -4.99 3.78
N ILE A 186 0.72 -5.35 3.84
CA ILE A 186 -0.25 -5.01 2.79
C ILE A 186 -0.96 -3.73 3.21
N CYS A 187 -0.94 -2.75 2.30
CA CYS A 187 -1.67 -1.50 2.42
C CYS A 187 -2.77 -1.45 1.37
N PHE A 188 -3.94 -0.97 1.74
CA PHE A 188 -5.05 -0.84 0.81
C PHE A 188 -5.90 0.40 1.12
N ARG A 189 -6.63 0.86 0.11
CA ARG A 189 -7.67 1.87 0.25
C ARG A 189 -9.02 1.23 -0.01
N THR A 190 -9.96 1.47 0.90
CA THR A 190 -11.35 1.08 0.68
C THR A 190 -11.98 1.89 -0.45
N GLY A 191 -12.94 1.28 -1.12
CA GLY A 191 -13.79 1.92 -2.11
C GLY A 191 -14.97 2.67 -1.48
N PRO A 192 -15.89 3.14 -2.33
CA PRO A 192 -17.10 3.84 -1.88
C PRO A 192 -18.21 2.93 -1.37
N ASN A 193 -18.14 1.61 -1.57
CA ASN A 193 -19.23 0.68 -1.27
C ASN A 193 -18.85 -0.27 -0.14
N TYR A 194 -19.74 -0.45 0.81
CA TYR A 194 -19.63 -1.56 1.77
C TYR A 194 -19.73 -2.90 1.06
N GLY A 195 -18.99 -3.88 1.55
CA GLY A 195 -18.94 -5.20 0.94
C GLY A 195 -17.81 -6.04 1.50
N ASN A 196 -17.48 -7.07 0.75
CA ASN A 196 -16.44 -8.01 1.07
C ASN A 196 -15.43 -8.06 -0.07
N ALA A 197 -14.15 -8.19 0.27
CA ALA A 197 -13.07 -8.41 -0.68
C ALA A 197 -12.07 -9.43 -0.13
N LEU A 198 -11.39 -10.12 -1.03
CA LEU A 198 -10.27 -10.98 -0.69
C LEU A 198 -8.99 -10.42 -1.30
N ILE A 199 -7.98 -10.16 -0.47
CA ILE A 199 -6.66 -9.72 -0.90
C ILE A 199 -5.71 -10.89 -0.81
N GLY A 200 -5.03 -11.23 -1.92
CA GLY A 200 -3.99 -12.25 -1.98
C GLY A 200 -2.59 -11.66 -1.95
N LEU A 201 -1.67 -12.35 -1.28
CA LEU A 201 -0.23 -12.15 -1.34
C LEU A 201 0.37 -13.14 -2.33
N PHE A 202 1.23 -12.65 -3.23
CA PHE A 202 1.84 -13.44 -4.29
C PHE A 202 3.36 -13.45 -4.17
N ASP A 203 3.95 -14.60 -4.45
CA ASP A 203 5.41 -14.75 -4.56
C ASP A 203 5.95 -14.21 -5.91
N ALA A 204 7.26 -14.24 -6.08
CA ALA A 204 7.91 -13.78 -7.31
C ALA A 204 7.55 -14.62 -8.55
N ALA A 205 7.09 -15.85 -8.36
CA ALA A 205 6.58 -16.72 -9.43
C ALA A 205 5.10 -16.46 -9.78
N GLY A 206 4.46 -15.52 -9.07
CA GLY A 206 3.05 -15.17 -9.27
C GLY A 206 2.06 -16.15 -8.62
N ARG A 207 2.52 -17.05 -7.72
CA ARG A 207 1.66 -17.96 -6.97
C ARG A 207 1.10 -17.25 -5.75
N CYS A 208 -0.19 -17.41 -5.49
CA CYS A 208 -0.80 -16.91 -4.26
C CYS A 208 -0.31 -17.74 -3.08
N VAL A 209 0.34 -17.09 -2.10
CA VAL A 209 0.88 -17.77 -0.90
C VAL A 209 -0.06 -17.67 0.30
N TRP A 210 -0.92 -16.68 0.33
CA TRP A 210 -1.94 -16.49 1.36
C TRP A 210 -2.98 -15.47 0.93
N SER A 211 -4.12 -15.40 1.65
CA SER A 211 -5.15 -14.39 1.42
C SER A 211 -5.82 -13.95 2.72
N TRP A 212 -6.35 -12.73 2.68
CA TRP A 212 -7.07 -12.11 3.80
C TRP A 212 -8.40 -11.56 3.33
N HIS A 213 -9.44 -11.82 4.10
CA HIS A 213 -10.74 -11.23 3.91
C HIS A 213 -10.79 -9.81 4.47
N ILE A 214 -11.25 -8.87 3.67
CA ILE A 214 -11.55 -7.51 4.06
C ILE A 214 -13.07 -7.34 4.08
N TRP A 215 -13.58 -7.08 5.26
CA TRP A 215 -14.98 -6.75 5.49
C TRP A 215 -15.11 -5.24 5.58
N HIS A 216 -15.45 -4.59 4.47
CA HIS A 216 -15.69 -3.17 4.45
C HIS A 216 -17.12 -2.91 4.91
N THR A 217 -17.26 -2.46 6.14
CA THR A 217 -18.54 -2.26 6.83
C THR A 217 -18.35 -1.34 8.03
N ASN A 218 -19.40 -0.60 8.39
CA ASN A 218 -19.46 0.17 9.63
C ASN A 218 -19.93 -0.67 10.84
N TYR A 219 -20.03 -1.97 10.69
CA TYR A 219 -20.42 -2.89 11.74
C TYR A 219 -19.37 -2.98 12.84
N ASP A 220 -19.83 -2.84 14.09
CA ASP A 220 -19.02 -3.11 15.28
C ASP A 220 -19.48 -4.43 15.94
N PRO A 221 -18.69 -5.51 15.86
CA PRO A 221 -19.05 -6.79 16.43
C PRO A 221 -19.32 -6.78 17.94
N TRP A 222 -18.65 -5.88 18.65
CA TRP A 222 -18.79 -5.80 20.11
C TRP A 222 -20.04 -5.04 20.55
N ALA A 223 -20.46 -4.04 19.78
CA ALA A 223 -21.63 -3.22 20.10
C ALA A 223 -22.95 -4.01 20.05
N THR A 224 -23.01 -5.06 19.22
CA THR A 224 -24.23 -5.86 19.01
C THR A 224 -24.07 -7.32 19.36
N ALA A 225 -22.96 -7.68 20.00
CA ALA A 225 -22.67 -9.07 20.41
C ALA A 225 -23.78 -9.65 21.29
N GLN A 226 -24.12 -10.92 21.06
CA GLN A 226 -25.12 -11.67 21.79
C GLN A 226 -24.46 -12.69 22.70
N THR A 227 -24.70 -12.60 24.00
CA THR A 227 -24.19 -13.59 24.96
C THR A 227 -25.29 -14.58 25.32
N CYS A 228 -25.02 -15.86 25.06
CA CYS A 228 -25.92 -16.95 25.40
C CYS A 228 -25.88 -17.28 26.91
N ALA A 229 -26.90 -17.99 27.41
CA ALA A 229 -26.94 -18.45 28.79
C ALA A 229 -25.75 -19.34 29.19
N SER A 230 -25.11 -20.00 28.22
CA SER A 230 -23.88 -20.77 28.41
C SER A 230 -22.61 -19.93 28.58
N GLY A 231 -22.70 -18.60 28.49
CA GLY A 231 -21.59 -17.67 28.62
C GLY A 231 -20.80 -17.42 27.33
N TYR A 232 -21.15 -18.09 26.23
CA TYR A 232 -20.52 -17.81 24.92
C TYR A 232 -21.10 -16.53 24.30
N THR A 233 -20.22 -15.73 23.71
CA THR A 233 -20.59 -14.49 23.03
C THR A 233 -20.37 -14.66 21.52
N PHE A 234 -21.38 -14.29 20.74
CA PHE A 234 -21.40 -14.38 19.28
C PHE A 234 -21.69 -13.03 18.66
N MET A 235 -21.24 -12.84 17.43
CA MET A 235 -21.72 -11.75 16.59
C MET A 235 -23.22 -11.94 16.31
N ASP A 236 -23.94 -10.86 16.10
CA ASP A 236 -25.38 -10.88 15.74
C ASP A 236 -25.61 -11.32 14.28
N ARG A 237 -24.56 -11.55 13.52
CA ARG A 237 -24.59 -11.87 12.09
C ARG A 237 -23.41 -12.75 11.67
N ASN A 238 -23.55 -13.38 10.49
CA ASN A 238 -22.47 -14.15 9.88
C ASN A 238 -21.31 -13.23 9.48
N LEU A 239 -20.09 -13.78 9.50
CA LEU A 239 -18.91 -13.07 9.01
C LEU A 239 -19.12 -12.63 7.55
N GLY A 240 -18.89 -11.35 7.27
CA GLY A 240 -19.12 -10.76 5.96
C GLY A 240 -20.57 -10.29 5.68
N ALA A 241 -21.52 -10.50 6.59
CA ALA A 241 -22.88 -10.03 6.40
C ALA A 241 -22.98 -8.51 6.60
N LEU A 242 -23.62 -7.82 5.67
CA LEU A 242 -23.75 -6.36 5.73
C LEU A 242 -24.98 -5.91 6.50
N THR A 243 -25.92 -6.83 6.79
CA THR A 243 -27.18 -6.56 7.48
C THR A 243 -27.65 -7.76 8.29
N THR A 244 -28.60 -7.54 9.18
CA THR A 244 -29.38 -8.59 9.89
C THR A 244 -30.80 -8.74 9.32
N SER A 245 -31.16 -7.96 8.30
CA SER A 245 -32.47 -7.99 7.67
C SER A 245 -32.68 -9.27 6.87
N VAL A 246 -33.70 -10.05 7.23
CA VAL A 246 -34.02 -11.34 6.59
C VAL A 246 -34.46 -11.20 5.12
N SER A 247 -34.89 -10.03 4.72
CA SER A 247 -35.29 -9.74 3.33
C SER A 247 -34.10 -9.38 2.42
N ASP A 248 -32.91 -9.10 2.99
CA ASP A 248 -31.73 -8.69 2.24
C ASP A 248 -30.75 -9.85 2.09
N PRO A 249 -30.42 -10.26 0.85
CA PRO A 249 -29.46 -11.34 0.60
C PRO A 249 -28.08 -11.14 1.25
N SER A 250 -27.67 -9.89 1.51
CA SER A 250 -26.39 -9.58 2.14
C SER A 250 -26.31 -9.99 3.62
N LEU A 251 -27.44 -10.41 4.22
CA LEU A 251 -27.43 -11.03 5.56
C LEU A 251 -26.67 -12.35 5.62
N ARG A 252 -26.51 -13.04 4.49
CA ARG A 252 -25.95 -14.40 4.46
C ARG A 252 -24.46 -14.43 4.75
N GLY A 253 -23.74 -13.31 4.51
CA GLY A 253 -22.30 -13.21 4.71
C GLY A 253 -21.52 -14.07 3.73
N LEU A 254 -20.43 -14.69 4.23
CA LEU A 254 -19.52 -15.51 3.44
C LEU A 254 -19.66 -16.98 3.76
N TYR A 255 -19.33 -17.84 2.80
CA TYR A 255 -19.22 -19.28 2.98
C TYR A 255 -17.77 -19.70 3.17
N TYR A 256 -17.58 -20.63 4.08
CA TYR A 256 -16.28 -21.22 4.35
C TYR A 256 -16.35 -22.74 4.17
N GLN A 257 -15.36 -23.28 3.50
CA GLN A 257 -15.12 -24.71 3.55
C GLN A 257 -14.24 -25.02 4.77
N TRP A 258 -14.56 -26.09 5.49
CA TRP A 258 -13.75 -26.50 6.64
C TRP A 258 -12.28 -26.69 6.23
N GLY A 259 -11.35 -26.07 6.98
CA GLY A 259 -9.92 -26.10 6.72
C GLY A 259 -9.43 -25.16 5.63
N ARG A 260 -10.29 -24.47 4.89
CA ARG A 260 -9.89 -23.45 3.92
C ARG A 260 -9.96 -22.07 4.54
N PRO A 261 -8.85 -21.29 4.57
CA PRO A 261 -8.85 -19.94 5.14
C PRO A 261 -9.53 -18.91 4.23
N ALA A 262 -9.55 -19.13 2.90
CA ALA A 262 -10.18 -18.24 1.95
C ALA A 262 -11.68 -18.49 1.86
N PRO A 263 -12.53 -17.47 2.09
CA PRO A 263 -13.98 -17.59 1.96
C PRO A 263 -14.47 -17.52 0.52
N PHE A 264 -15.72 -17.96 0.33
CA PHE A 264 -16.47 -17.82 -0.89
C PHE A 264 -17.59 -16.79 -0.71
N LEU A 265 -17.87 -16.03 -1.77
CA LEU A 265 -19.08 -15.22 -1.84
C LEU A 265 -20.31 -16.11 -1.95
N HIS A 266 -21.45 -15.62 -1.42
CA HIS A 266 -22.72 -16.25 -1.68
C HIS A 266 -23.03 -16.23 -3.19
N PRO A 267 -23.54 -17.32 -3.79
CA PRO A 267 -23.83 -17.37 -5.22
C PRO A 267 -24.69 -16.24 -5.76
N SER A 268 -25.64 -15.73 -4.95
CA SER A 268 -26.45 -14.58 -5.35
C SER A 268 -25.70 -13.23 -5.32
N SER A 269 -24.51 -13.19 -4.73
CA SER A 269 -23.63 -12.01 -4.74
C SER A 269 -22.60 -12.07 -5.85
N VAL A 270 -22.48 -13.21 -6.52
CA VAL A 270 -21.65 -13.39 -7.71
C VAL A 270 -22.52 -12.99 -8.91
N THR A 271 -22.37 -11.77 -9.36
CA THR A 271 -22.96 -11.38 -10.65
C THR A 271 -22.16 -12.01 -11.79
N SER A 272 -22.80 -12.30 -12.90
CA SER A 272 -22.14 -12.84 -14.12
C SER A 272 -21.04 -11.92 -14.68
N THR A 273 -20.83 -10.80 -14.05
CA THR A 273 -19.84 -9.77 -14.37
C THR A 273 -18.61 -9.79 -13.45
N VAL A 274 -18.42 -10.83 -12.63
CA VAL A 274 -17.12 -11.01 -11.97
C VAL A 274 -16.08 -11.06 -13.08
N PRO A 275 -15.20 -10.05 -13.20
CA PRO A 275 -14.28 -10.00 -14.34
C PRO A 275 -13.41 -11.25 -14.34
N ALA A 276 -13.17 -11.82 -15.52
CA ALA A 276 -12.24 -12.94 -15.71
C ALA A 276 -10.85 -12.68 -15.08
N ALA A 277 -10.49 -11.43 -14.86
CA ALA A 277 -9.30 -11.02 -14.13
C ALA A 277 -9.26 -11.46 -12.65
N PHE A 278 -10.38 -11.78 -12.05
CA PHE A 278 -10.42 -12.38 -10.71
C PHE A 278 -10.14 -13.88 -10.75
N ILE A 279 -10.44 -14.50 -11.85
CA ILE A 279 -10.31 -15.94 -12.03
C ILE A 279 -8.84 -16.32 -12.15
N SER A 280 -7.97 -15.43 -12.58
CA SER A 280 -6.67 -15.88 -13.05
C SER A 280 -5.46 -15.03 -12.64
N ALA A 281 -5.54 -14.23 -11.61
CA ALA A 281 -4.33 -13.53 -11.17
C ALA A 281 -3.16 -14.48 -10.82
N ALA A 282 -3.45 -15.77 -10.63
CA ALA A 282 -2.45 -16.81 -10.37
C ALA A 282 -2.68 -18.09 -11.19
N GLY A 283 -3.51 -18.05 -12.22
CA GLY A 283 -3.91 -19.27 -12.97
C GLY A 283 -4.92 -20.13 -12.21
N TYR A 284 -5.52 -19.63 -11.14
CA TYR A 284 -6.56 -20.30 -10.37
C TYR A 284 -7.90 -19.65 -10.63
N GLU A 285 -8.88 -20.44 -10.99
CA GLU A 285 -10.28 -20.08 -10.83
C GLU A 285 -10.63 -20.12 -9.34
N TYR A 286 -10.43 -19.03 -8.64
CA TYR A 286 -10.63 -18.93 -7.19
C TYR A 286 -12.06 -19.21 -6.74
N TYR A 287 -12.98 -19.29 -7.71
CA TYR A 287 -14.40 -19.39 -7.45
C TYR A 287 -15.05 -20.63 -7.92
N VAL A 288 -14.67 -21.11 -9.10
CA VAL A 288 -15.52 -22.08 -9.75
C VAL A 288 -15.04 -23.49 -9.50
N HIS A 289 -13.82 -23.75 -9.59
CA HIS A 289 -13.13 -25.00 -9.35
C HIS A 289 -11.67 -24.66 -9.41
N ASP A 290 -11.15 -24.19 -8.30
CA ASP A 290 -9.77 -24.45 -8.07
C ASP A 290 -9.54 -25.91 -8.41
N PRO A 291 -8.53 -26.24 -9.23
CA PRO A 291 -8.36 -27.61 -9.56
C PRO A 291 -8.51 -28.33 -8.26
N LEU A 292 -9.57 -29.02 -8.15
CA LEU A 292 -9.77 -29.98 -7.10
C LEU A 292 -8.38 -30.48 -6.88
N LEU A 293 -7.85 -30.32 -5.71
CA LEU A 293 -6.94 -31.31 -5.28
C LEU A 293 -7.79 -32.57 -5.39
N ASP A 294 -7.79 -33.06 -6.61
CA ASP A 294 -8.61 -34.14 -7.04
C ASP A 294 -8.10 -35.35 -6.33
N GLY A 295 -8.49 -35.40 -5.19
CA GLY A 295 -8.18 -36.48 -4.42
C GLY A 295 -9.42 -37.04 -3.94
N GLY A 296 -10.25 -37.53 -4.74
CA GLY A 296 -11.27 -38.38 -4.24
C GLY A 296 -10.73 -39.04 -2.97
N SER A 297 -11.21 -38.71 -1.78
CA SER A 297 -10.76 -39.25 -0.48
C SER A 297 -9.42 -38.76 0.10
N VAL A 298 -8.87 -37.62 -0.27
CA VAL A 298 -7.72 -37.06 0.47
C VAL A 298 -8.20 -36.38 1.73
N SER A 299 -7.86 -36.97 2.85
CA SER A 299 -8.13 -36.44 4.19
C SER A 299 -7.41 -35.09 4.34
N MET A 300 -8.18 -34.03 4.56
CA MET A 300 -7.65 -32.72 4.85
C MET A 300 -7.12 -32.67 6.28
N THR A 301 -5.89 -32.18 6.44
CA THR A 301 -5.30 -31.91 7.74
C THR A 301 -5.10 -30.41 7.93
N PRO A 302 -5.09 -29.89 9.17
CA PRO A 302 -4.78 -28.48 9.41
C PRO A 302 -3.45 -28.03 8.78
N ALA A 303 -2.42 -28.86 8.82
CA ALA A 303 -1.12 -28.56 8.22
C ALA A 303 -1.21 -28.44 6.70
N ARG A 304 -1.97 -29.32 6.04
CA ARG A 304 -2.18 -29.25 4.59
C ARG A 304 -3.00 -28.01 4.20
N ALA A 305 -4.02 -27.66 4.98
CA ALA A 305 -4.80 -26.45 4.78
C ALA A 305 -3.97 -25.16 4.85
N LEU A 306 -2.94 -25.14 5.70
CA LEU A 306 -2.00 -24.02 5.75
C LEU A 306 -1.02 -24.01 4.56
N ALA A 307 -0.60 -25.17 4.08
CA ALA A 307 0.32 -25.29 2.95
C ALA A 307 -0.35 -24.97 1.60
N GLU A 308 -1.66 -25.24 1.51
CA GLU A 308 -2.45 -25.12 0.29
C GLU A 308 -3.74 -24.30 0.57
N PRO A 309 -3.61 -23.02 0.98
CA PRO A 309 -4.74 -22.22 1.51
C PRO A 309 -5.82 -21.90 0.48
N TRP A 310 -5.53 -22.09 -0.79
CA TRP A 310 -6.46 -21.90 -1.92
C TRP A 310 -7.20 -23.16 -2.33
N ALA A 311 -6.79 -24.33 -1.83
CA ALA A 311 -7.36 -25.61 -2.29
C ALA A 311 -8.82 -25.76 -1.88
N TYR A 312 -9.62 -26.32 -2.79
CA TYR A 312 -10.95 -26.81 -2.53
C TYR A 312 -10.90 -28.30 -2.22
N TRP A 313 -11.45 -28.69 -1.09
CA TRP A 313 -11.44 -30.08 -0.64
C TRP A 313 -12.76 -30.73 -1.01
N SER A 314 -12.72 -31.75 -1.87
CA SER A 314 -13.87 -32.62 -2.08
C SER A 314 -13.95 -33.61 -0.92
N GLY A 315 -15.07 -33.59 -0.18
CA GLY A 315 -15.37 -34.57 0.87
C GLY A 315 -15.76 -35.91 0.31
#